data_c86bae83d068f015266632d756211ab9
#
_entry.id   c86bae83d068f015266632d756211ab9
#
_cell.length_a   1.000
_cell.length_b   1.000
_cell.length_c   1.000
_cell.angle_alpha   90.00
_cell.angle_beta   90.00
_cell.angle_gamma   90.00
#
_symmetry.space_group_name_H-M   'P 1'
#
loop_
_entity.id
_entity.type
_entity.pdbx_description
1 polymer ?
#
loop_
_entity_poly.entity_id
_entity_poly.type
_entity_poly.pdbx_seq_one_letter_code
_entity_poly.pdbx_strand_id
1 'polypeptide(L)'
;MKNINFKPRQKLIVPCKSTLLVHRYAETALSVWQRFKPEPTYVNMECINKFYRPPLRLIEGGDNVFYFCNEFQRINQVLRLESDSDYPCLITPESIKDVQKLAWMEVINLTFSKDIHHPDLFNALKGTAPQSVICQLMDIRYLTIKGYCHFAGISQSSYEYQQCKFALEERVLGIPKNMNWLSDVP
;
A
#
# COMPACT_ATOMS: atom_id res chain seq x y z
N MET A 1 -26.58 10.15 -21.72
CA MET A 1 -25.12 10.27 -21.50
C MET A 1 -24.43 9.40 -22.54
N LYS A 2 -23.63 10.02 -23.44
CA LYS A 2 -22.85 9.24 -24.43
C LYS A 2 -21.77 8.47 -23.68
N ASN A 3 -21.80 7.14 -23.75
CA ASN A 3 -20.68 6.29 -23.32
C ASN A 3 -19.49 6.59 -24.26
N ILE A 4 -18.63 7.48 -23.81
CA ILE A 4 -17.34 7.70 -24.48
C ILE A 4 -16.49 6.50 -24.06
N ASN A 5 -16.39 5.50 -24.93
CA ASN A 5 -15.46 4.38 -24.77
C ASN A 5 -14.03 4.92 -24.93
N PHE A 6 -13.47 5.44 -23.85
CA PHE A 6 -12.06 5.78 -23.82
C PHE A 6 -11.25 4.48 -23.85
N LYS A 7 -10.59 4.21 -24.96
CA LYS A 7 -9.61 3.12 -25.04
C LYS A 7 -8.33 3.55 -24.32
N PRO A 8 -7.69 2.62 -23.57
CA PRO A 8 -6.36 2.87 -23.03
C PRO A 8 -5.40 3.32 -24.13
N ARG A 9 -4.61 4.35 -23.87
CA ARG A 9 -3.60 4.83 -24.82
C ARG A 9 -2.21 4.76 -24.20
N GLN A 10 -1.24 4.35 -25.00
CA GLN A 10 0.16 4.39 -24.59
C GLN A 10 0.70 5.83 -24.72
N LYS A 11 1.48 6.26 -23.76
CA LYS A 11 2.17 7.55 -23.74
C LYS A 11 3.56 7.37 -23.13
N LEU A 12 4.53 8.10 -23.64
CA LEU A 12 5.82 8.25 -22.99
C LEU A 12 5.78 9.52 -22.14
N ILE A 13 6.23 9.41 -20.91
CA ILE A 13 6.38 10.56 -20.01
C ILE A 13 7.83 10.64 -19.52
N VAL A 14 8.30 11.84 -19.29
CA VAL A 14 9.57 12.12 -18.59
C VAL A 14 9.22 12.40 -17.14
N PRO A 15 9.50 11.50 -16.18
CA PRO A 15 9.04 11.65 -14.80
C PRO A 15 9.48 12.97 -14.15
N CYS A 16 10.70 13.41 -14.35
CA CYS A 16 11.22 14.66 -13.79
C CYS A 16 10.60 15.93 -14.40
N LYS A 17 9.95 15.83 -15.58
CA LYS A 17 9.25 16.93 -16.28
C LYS A 17 7.73 16.82 -16.17
N SER A 18 7.23 15.79 -15.48
CA SER A 18 5.80 15.53 -15.30
C SER A 18 5.43 15.59 -13.83
N THR A 19 4.24 16.07 -13.52
CA THR A 19 3.73 16.06 -12.15
C THR A 19 2.96 14.76 -11.92
N LEU A 20 3.51 13.86 -11.11
CA LEU A 20 2.88 12.61 -10.70
C LEU A 20 2.25 12.78 -9.31
N LEU A 21 0.94 12.75 -9.22
CA LEU A 21 0.18 12.91 -7.98
C LEU A 21 -0.62 11.64 -7.67
N VAL A 22 -0.83 11.39 -6.38
CA VAL A 22 -1.79 10.36 -5.99
C VAL A 22 -3.21 10.83 -6.31
N HIS A 23 -4.04 9.91 -6.83
CA HIS A 23 -5.44 10.22 -7.04
C HIS A 23 -6.17 10.35 -5.69
N ARG A 24 -6.99 11.40 -5.50
CA ARG A 24 -7.64 11.73 -4.21
C ARG A 24 -8.36 10.56 -3.53
N TYR A 25 -8.94 9.65 -4.30
CA TYR A 25 -9.63 8.45 -3.77
C TYR A 25 -8.66 7.28 -3.47
N ALA A 26 -7.36 7.46 -3.73
CA ALA A 26 -6.31 6.50 -3.40
C ALA A 26 -5.41 6.98 -2.24
N GLU A 27 -5.52 8.24 -1.81
CA GLU A 27 -4.66 8.83 -0.78
C GLU A 27 -4.67 8.05 0.54
N THR A 28 -5.85 7.67 1.01
CA THR A 28 -6.00 6.90 2.25
C THR A 28 -5.35 5.52 2.12
N ALA A 29 -5.54 4.84 1.00
CA ALA A 29 -4.92 3.54 0.74
C ALA A 29 -3.39 3.66 0.66
N LEU A 30 -2.88 4.72 -0.02
CA LEU A 30 -1.43 4.99 -0.07
C LEU A 30 -0.86 5.23 1.33
N SER A 31 -1.54 6.00 2.18
CA SER A 31 -1.10 6.26 3.56
C SER A 31 -1.00 4.96 4.38
N VAL A 32 -2.02 4.09 4.29
CA VAL A 32 -1.97 2.78 4.94
C VAL A 32 -0.85 1.94 4.35
N TRP A 33 -0.72 1.88 3.02
CA TRP A 33 0.34 1.13 2.36
C TRP A 33 1.74 1.59 2.79
N GLN A 34 1.98 2.89 2.90
CA GLN A 34 3.26 3.46 3.34
C GLN A 34 3.64 3.03 4.76
N ARG A 35 2.64 2.90 5.65
CA ARG A 35 2.85 2.45 7.03
C ARG A 35 3.29 0.99 7.13
N PHE A 36 2.79 0.13 6.23
CA PHE A 36 2.97 -1.32 6.31
C PHE A 36 3.85 -1.89 5.20
N LYS A 37 4.28 -1.08 4.24
CA LYS A 37 5.16 -1.55 3.17
C LYS A 37 6.42 -2.19 3.74
N PRO A 38 6.89 -3.31 3.18
CA PRO A 38 8.17 -3.88 3.55
C PRO A 38 9.29 -2.89 3.25
N GLU A 39 10.33 -2.90 4.06
CA GLU A 39 11.53 -2.16 3.75
C GLU A 39 12.08 -2.63 2.38
N PRO A 40 12.55 -1.71 1.55
CA PRO A 40 13.07 -2.08 0.25
C PRO A 40 14.28 -2.99 0.44
N THR A 41 14.13 -4.27 0.12
CA THR A 41 15.28 -5.15 -0.04
C THR A 41 16.14 -4.55 -1.16
N TYR A 42 17.42 -4.31 -0.90
CA TYR A 42 18.39 -3.82 -1.87
C TYR A 42 18.65 -4.90 -2.96
N VAL A 43 17.65 -5.18 -3.75
CA VAL A 43 17.83 -5.83 -5.03
C VAL A 43 18.33 -4.73 -5.97
N ASN A 44 19.41 -5.00 -6.68
CA ASN A 44 19.96 -4.04 -7.64
C ASN A 44 18.94 -3.78 -8.77
N MET A 45 17.99 -2.89 -8.47
CA MET A 45 16.82 -2.56 -9.30
C MET A 45 17.23 -1.87 -10.61
N GLU A 46 18.46 -1.33 -10.68
CA GLU A 46 18.98 -0.75 -11.92
C GLU A 46 19.07 -1.79 -13.04
N CYS A 47 19.46 -3.02 -12.72
CA CYS A 47 19.52 -4.09 -13.72
C CYS A 47 18.13 -4.50 -14.22
N ILE A 48 17.14 -4.65 -13.33
CA ILE A 48 15.78 -5.07 -13.70
C ILE A 48 15.11 -3.97 -14.50
N ASN A 49 15.22 -2.72 -14.07
CA ASN A 49 14.64 -1.56 -14.76
C ASN A 49 15.23 -1.29 -16.15
N LYS A 50 16.46 -1.76 -16.40
CA LYS A 50 17.13 -1.56 -17.69
C LYS A 50 16.53 -2.45 -18.79
N PHE A 51 16.06 -3.66 -18.45
CA PHE A 51 15.60 -4.67 -19.40
C PHE A 51 14.08 -4.83 -19.47
N TYR A 52 13.36 -4.49 -18.40
CA TYR A 52 11.91 -4.65 -18.35
C TYR A 52 11.25 -3.46 -17.66
N ARG A 53 10.68 -2.57 -18.46
CA ARG A 53 9.89 -1.42 -17.99
C ARG A 53 8.43 -1.57 -18.41
N PRO A 54 7.62 -2.33 -17.68
CA PRO A 54 6.19 -2.39 -17.99
C PRO A 54 5.59 -0.98 -17.84
N PRO A 55 4.60 -0.62 -18.68
CA PRO A 55 4.00 0.71 -18.61
C PRO A 55 3.33 0.96 -17.26
N LEU A 56 3.52 2.17 -16.71
CA LEU A 56 2.78 2.62 -15.53
C LEU A 56 1.33 2.93 -15.90
N ARG A 57 0.39 2.50 -15.09
CA ARG A 57 -1.02 2.87 -15.26
C ARG A 57 -1.27 4.22 -14.61
N LEU A 58 -1.67 5.21 -15.43
CA LEU A 58 -1.89 6.58 -14.99
C LEU A 58 -3.24 7.10 -15.52
N ILE A 59 -3.79 8.08 -14.81
CA ILE A 59 -4.97 8.84 -15.20
C ILE A 59 -4.49 10.24 -15.56
N GLU A 60 -4.87 10.76 -16.74
CA GLU A 60 -4.48 12.09 -17.17
C GLU A 60 -5.34 13.16 -16.48
N GLY A 61 -4.69 14.15 -15.86
CA GLY A 61 -5.35 15.23 -15.13
C GLY A 61 -5.34 16.58 -15.84
N GLY A 62 -4.59 16.72 -16.90
CA GLY A 62 -4.40 17.98 -17.64
C GLY A 62 -2.93 18.23 -17.96
N ASP A 63 -2.53 19.48 -18.21
CA ASP A 63 -1.20 19.88 -18.68
C ASP A 63 -0.04 19.24 -17.89
N ASN A 64 0.44 18.12 -18.41
CA ASN A 64 1.55 17.34 -17.83
C ASN A 64 1.34 16.84 -16.39
N VAL A 65 0.08 16.80 -15.92
CA VAL A 65 -0.32 16.26 -14.61
C VAL A 65 -0.92 14.87 -14.81
N PHE A 66 -0.41 13.91 -14.06
CA PHE A 66 -0.88 12.54 -14.09
C PHE A 66 -1.17 12.04 -12.68
N TYR A 67 -2.26 11.29 -12.53
CA TYR A 67 -2.64 10.69 -11.26
C TYR A 67 -2.39 9.19 -11.30
N PHE A 68 -1.86 8.66 -10.20
CA PHE A 68 -1.75 7.22 -9.97
C PHE A 68 -2.67 6.77 -8.84
N CYS A 69 -3.12 5.51 -8.90
CA CYS A 69 -3.97 4.92 -7.86
C CYS A 69 -3.52 3.53 -7.41
N ASN A 70 -2.52 2.97 -8.05
CA ASN A 70 -1.93 1.66 -7.76
C ASN A 70 -0.43 1.68 -8.07
N GLU A 71 0.23 0.53 -7.99
CA GLU A 71 1.66 0.35 -8.25
C GLU A 71 2.54 1.27 -7.38
N PHE A 72 2.14 1.48 -6.12
CA PHE A 72 2.76 2.45 -5.21
C PHE A 72 4.26 2.26 -5.06
N GLN A 73 4.73 1.01 -5.01
CA GLN A 73 6.16 0.72 -4.92
C GLN A 73 6.92 1.15 -6.17
N ARG A 74 6.37 0.87 -7.36
CA ARG A 74 6.98 1.24 -8.64
C ARG A 74 7.01 2.75 -8.84
N ILE A 75 5.91 3.44 -8.51
CA ILE A 75 5.84 4.90 -8.58
C ILE A 75 6.90 5.52 -7.67
N ASN A 76 7.06 5.05 -6.43
CA ASN A 76 8.10 5.53 -5.54
C ASN A 76 9.52 5.31 -6.10
N GLN A 77 9.74 4.23 -6.82
CA GLN A 77 11.02 3.96 -7.49
C GLN A 77 11.24 4.93 -8.66
N VAL A 78 10.23 5.12 -9.51
CA VAL A 78 10.30 6.05 -10.65
C VAL A 78 10.53 7.48 -10.21
N LEU A 79 9.88 7.93 -9.13
CA LEU A 79 10.07 9.27 -8.57
C LEU A 79 11.48 9.50 -7.98
N ARG A 80 12.18 8.42 -7.62
CA ARG A 80 13.58 8.49 -7.15
C ARG A 80 14.61 8.47 -8.29
N LEU A 81 14.19 8.11 -9.50
CA LEU A 81 15.05 8.13 -10.68
C LEU A 81 15.10 9.58 -11.20
N GLU A 82 16.19 10.27 -10.93
CA GLU A 82 16.50 11.60 -11.49
C GLU A 82 16.87 11.51 -12.99
N SER A 83 16.18 10.68 -13.73
CA SER A 83 16.49 10.38 -15.12
C SER A 83 15.59 11.18 -16.05
N ASP A 84 16.20 11.89 -16.98
CA ASP A 84 15.54 12.56 -18.12
C ASP A 84 15.01 11.56 -19.18
N SER A 85 15.06 10.26 -18.88
CA SER A 85 14.64 9.23 -19.84
C SER A 85 13.11 9.05 -19.86
N ASP A 86 12.60 8.78 -21.06
CA ASP A 86 11.19 8.44 -21.27
C ASP A 86 10.78 7.17 -20.52
N TYR A 87 9.63 7.23 -19.87
CA TYR A 87 9.02 6.10 -19.19
C TYR A 87 7.69 5.73 -19.83
N PRO A 88 7.48 4.45 -20.22
CA PRO A 88 6.22 4.03 -20.84
C PRO A 88 5.07 4.09 -19.84
N CYS A 89 3.95 4.68 -20.25
CA CYS A 89 2.73 4.78 -19.47
C CYS A 89 1.50 4.33 -20.28
N LEU A 90 0.55 3.76 -19.56
CA LEU A 90 -0.77 3.43 -20.06
C LEU A 90 -1.78 4.40 -19.43
N ILE A 91 -2.28 5.32 -20.22
CA ILE A 91 -3.28 6.27 -19.77
C ILE A 91 -4.65 5.60 -19.85
N THR A 92 -5.29 5.43 -18.70
CA THR A 92 -6.60 4.80 -18.58
C THR A 92 -7.56 5.72 -17.86
N PRO A 93 -8.77 5.94 -18.39
CA PRO A 93 -9.82 6.59 -17.63
C PRO A 93 -10.38 5.57 -16.65
N GLU A 94 -10.29 5.85 -15.36
CA GLU A 94 -10.81 4.96 -14.32
C GLU A 94 -12.04 5.56 -13.64
N SER A 95 -13.02 4.73 -13.30
CA SER A 95 -14.11 5.16 -12.45
C SER A 95 -13.64 5.31 -11.00
N ILE A 96 -14.35 6.11 -10.19
CA ILE A 96 -14.02 6.27 -8.74
C ILE A 96 -13.95 4.92 -8.03
N LYS A 97 -14.87 4.00 -8.38
CA LYS A 97 -14.91 2.66 -7.78
C LYS A 97 -13.70 1.84 -8.17
N ASP A 98 -13.25 1.92 -9.42
CA ASP A 98 -12.08 1.20 -9.90
C ASP A 98 -10.80 1.77 -9.26
N VAL A 99 -10.68 3.10 -9.13
CA VAL A 99 -9.59 3.76 -8.42
C VAL A 99 -9.48 3.25 -6.98
N GLN A 100 -10.58 3.25 -6.23
CA GLN A 100 -10.59 2.74 -4.86
C GLN A 100 -10.23 1.25 -4.80
N LYS A 101 -10.79 0.45 -5.70
CA LYS A 101 -10.52 -0.98 -5.77
C LYS A 101 -9.05 -1.27 -6.06
N LEU A 102 -8.46 -0.59 -7.03
CA LEU A 102 -7.05 -0.73 -7.39
C LEU A 102 -6.12 -0.30 -6.26
N ALA A 103 -6.43 0.84 -5.61
CA ALA A 103 -5.63 1.35 -4.50
C ALA A 103 -5.66 0.40 -3.28
N TRP A 104 -6.84 -0.08 -2.89
CA TRP A 104 -6.97 -0.99 -1.75
C TRP A 104 -6.45 -2.40 -2.06
N MET A 105 -6.42 -2.82 -3.32
CA MET A 105 -5.75 -4.07 -3.72
C MET A 105 -4.26 -4.05 -3.35
N GLU A 106 -3.55 -2.91 -3.53
CA GLU A 106 -2.15 -2.76 -3.12
C GLU A 106 -1.96 -2.98 -1.62
N VAL A 107 -2.91 -2.46 -0.80
CA VAL A 107 -2.86 -2.64 0.66
C VAL A 107 -3.17 -4.09 1.05
N ILE A 108 -4.18 -4.69 0.42
CA ILE A 108 -4.55 -6.09 0.68
C ILE A 108 -3.42 -7.04 0.31
N ASN A 109 -2.68 -6.77 -0.76
CA ASN A 109 -1.52 -7.59 -1.14
C ASN A 109 -0.44 -7.65 -0.05
N LEU A 110 -0.38 -6.66 0.85
CA LEU A 110 0.53 -6.71 2.00
C LEU A 110 0.20 -7.86 2.97
N THR A 111 -1.04 -8.35 3.00
CA THR A 111 -1.42 -9.48 3.86
C THR A 111 -0.63 -10.76 3.57
N PHE A 112 -0.03 -10.86 2.38
CA PHE A 112 0.80 -12.00 1.96
C PHE A 112 2.29 -11.82 2.30
N SER A 113 2.67 -10.67 2.88
CA SER A 113 4.05 -10.41 3.29
C SER A 113 4.36 -11.10 4.62
N LYS A 114 5.52 -11.76 4.71
CA LYS A 114 5.91 -12.54 5.90
C LYS A 114 6.13 -11.69 7.14
N ASP A 115 6.58 -10.45 6.96
CA ASP A 115 7.03 -9.57 8.06
C ASP A 115 5.95 -8.56 8.48
N ILE A 116 4.69 -8.79 8.10
CA ILE A 116 3.60 -7.89 8.44
C ILE A 116 3.02 -8.18 9.83
N HIS A 117 2.75 -7.12 10.59
CA HIS A 117 1.97 -7.24 11.82
C HIS A 117 0.48 -7.25 11.48
N HIS A 118 -0.09 -8.45 11.39
CA HIS A 118 -1.46 -8.66 10.93
C HIS A 118 -2.54 -7.96 11.77
N PRO A 119 -2.46 -7.92 13.12
CA PRO A 119 -3.43 -7.19 13.93
C PRO A 119 -3.52 -5.69 13.58
N ASP A 120 -2.38 -5.04 13.35
CA ASP A 120 -2.36 -3.61 13.00
C ASP A 120 -2.89 -3.37 11.60
N LEU A 121 -2.52 -4.21 10.62
CA LEU A 121 -3.05 -4.12 9.27
C LEU A 121 -4.57 -4.34 9.26
N PHE A 122 -5.07 -5.34 9.99
CA PHE A 122 -6.50 -5.59 10.14
C PHE A 122 -7.23 -4.36 10.72
N ASN A 123 -6.68 -3.77 11.79
CA ASN A 123 -7.25 -2.58 12.41
C ASN A 123 -7.24 -1.38 11.45
N ALA A 124 -6.17 -1.19 10.70
CA ALA A 124 -6.10 -0.15 9.68
C ALA A 124 -7.15 -0.37 8.57
N LEU A 125 -7.29 -1.59 8.05
CA LEU A 125 -8.33 -1.92 7.06
C LEU A 125 -9.73 -1.68 7.61
N LYS A 126 -10.01 -2.09 8.86
CA LYS A 126 -11.30 -1.93 9.51
C LYS A 126 -11.64 -0.45 9.77
N GLY A 127 -10.65 0.36 10.13
CA GLY A 127 -10.84 1.75 10.52
C GLY A 127 -10.87 2.75 9.36
N THR A 128 -10.18 2.46 8.25
CA THR A 128 -9.96 3.46 7.19
C THR A 128 -10.48 3.04 5.82
N ALA A 129 -10.59 1.74 5.55
CA ALA A 129 -10.99 1.26 4.24
C ALA A 129 -12.50 1.28 4.03
N PRO A 130 -12.99 1.58 2.82
CA PRO A 130 -14.39 1.39 2.49
C PRO A 130 -14.75 -0.10 2.58
N GLN A 131 -15.62 -0.45 3.54
CA GLN A 131 -15.94 -1.86 3.84
C GLN A 131 -16.47 -2.63 2.63
N SER A 132 -17.27 -1.98 1.77
CA SER A 132 -17.77 -2.59 0.54
C SER A 132 -16.65 -3.00 -0.42
N VAL A 133 -15.59 -2.19 -0.50
CA VAL A 133 -14.43 -2.48 -1.36
C VAL A 133 -13.62 -3.64 -0.79
N ILE A 134 -13.32 -3.60 0.52
CA ILE A 134 -12.55 -4.67 1.18
C ILE A 134 -13.29 -6.01 1.11
N CYS A 135 -14.58 -6.02 1.43
CA CYS A 135 -15.39 -7.24 1.35
C CYS A 135 -15.44 -7.82 -0.06
N GLN A 136 -15.52 -6.96 -1.09
CA GLN A 136 -15.47 -7.40 -2.48
C GLN A 136 -14.08 -7.97 -2.86
N LEU A 137 -12.99 -7.31 -2.43
CA LEU A 137 -11.63 -7.74 -2.76
C LEU A 137 -11.22 -9.04 -2.07
N MET A 138 -11.70 -9.26 -0.84
CA MET A 138 -11.41 -10.45 -0.06
C MET A 138 -12.44 -11.58 -0.25
N ASP A 139 -13.48 -11.34 -1.04
CA ASP A 139 -14.63 -12.27 -1.25
C ASP A 139 -15.27 -12.71 0.06
N ILE A 140 -15.53 -11.74 0.95
CA ILE A 140 -16.16 -11.97 2.27
C ILE A 140 -17.40 -11.08 2.44
N ARG A 141 -18.37 -11.55 3.22
CA ARG A 141 -19.56 -10.74 3.50
C ARG A 141 -19.28 -9.58 4.48
N TYR A 142 -18.44 -9.83 5.49
CA TYR A 142 -18.06 -8.85 6.50
C TYR A 142 -16.57 -9.05 6.87
N LEU A 143 -15.87 -7.95 7.15
CA LEU A 143 -14.50 -7.99 7.63
C LEU A 143 -14.47 -8.45 9.10
N THR A 144 -14.14 -9.70 9.32
CA THR A 144 -13.96 -10.32 10.64
C THR A 144 -12.53 -10.84 10.77
N ILE A 145 -12.03 -11.00 12.00
CA ILE A 145 -10.70 -11.60 12.25
C ILE A 145 -10.59 -12.97 11.59
N LYS A 146 -11.60 -13.82 11.73
CA LYS A 146 -11.62 -15.14 11.10
C LYS A 146 -11.54 -15.05 9.57
N GLY A 147 -12.33 -14.19 8.94
CA GLY A 147 -12.32 -13.99 7.48
C GLY A 147 -10.98 -13.42 7.01
N TYR A 148 -10.43 -12.45 7.73
CA TYR A 148 -9.11 -11.89 7.44
C TYR A 148 -8.00 -12.94 7.55
N CYS A 149 -7.94 -13.72 8.63
CA CYS A 149 -6.95 -14.76 8.80
C CYS A 149 -7.03 -15.83 7.70
N HIS A 150 -8.26 -16.22 7.34
CA HIS A 150 -8.47 -17.16 6.23
C HIS A 150 -7.93 -16.60 4.91
N PHE A 151 -8.23 -15.34 4.60
CA PHE A 151 -7.74 -14.68 3.38
C PHE A 151 -6.22 -14.53 3.39
N ALA A 152 -5.63 -14.10 4.51
CA ALA A 152 -4.18 -13.92 4.67
C ALA A 152 -3.39 -15.23 4.76
N GLY A 153 -4.06 -16.38 4.85
CA GLY A 153 -3.42 -17.69 4.98
C GLY A 153 -2.73 -17.90 6.33
N ILE A 154 -3.19 -17.21 7.39
CA ILE A 154 -2.63 -17.36 8.75
C ILE A 154 -3.64 -18.00 9.70
N SER A 155 -3.14 -18.68 10.74
CA SER A 155 -4.02 -19.21 11.80
C SER A 155 -4.50 -18.08 12.74
N GLN A 156 -5.68 -18.24 13.32
CA GLN A 156 -6.15 -17.31 14.36
C GLN A 156 -5.20 -17.28 15.57
N SER A 157 -4.62 -18.40 15.94
CA SER A 157 -3.63 -18.47 17.03
C SER A 157 -2.38 -17.66 16.72
N SER A 158 -1.91 -17.66 15.45
CA SER A 158 -0.78 -16.80 15.03
C SER A 158 -1.13 -15.32 15.11
N TYR A 159 -2.35 -14.96 14.70
CA TYR A 159 -2.85 -13.58 14.81
C TYR A 159 -2.92 -13.13 16.28
N GLU A 160 -3.51 -13.95 17.17
CA GLU A 160 -3.63 -13.67 18.60
C GLU A 160 -2.25 -13.58 19.28
N TYR A 161 -1.31 -14.46 18.90
CA TYR A 161 0.07 -14.40 19.38
C TYR A 161 0.75 -13.06 19.03
N GLN A 162 0.62 -12.61 17.78
CA GLN A 162 1.15 -11.29 17.37
C GLN A 162 0.52 -10.15 18.19
N GLN A 163 -0.81 -10.20 18.42
CA GLN A 163 -1.53 -9.21 19.20
C GLN A 163 -1.05 -9.15 20.63
N CYS A 164 -0.88 -10.31 21.30
CA CYS A 164 -0.40 -10.39 22.67
C CYS A 164 1.06 -9.95 22.82
N LYS A 165 1.93 -10.34 21.89
CA LYS A 165 3.34 -9.97 21.89
C LYS A 165 3.51 -8.45 21.82
N PHE A 166 2.82 -7.79 20.92
CA PHE A 166 2.88 -6.35 20.77
C PHE A 166 2.38 -5.61 22.03
N ALA A 167 1.28 -6.06 22.62
CA ALA A 167 0.76 -5.50 23.87
C ALA A 167 1.74 -5.65 25.05
N LEU A 168 2.54 -6.72 25.08
CA LEU A 168 3.60 -6.89 26.07
C LEU A 168 4.78 -5.96 25.84
N GLU A 169 5.20 -5.79 24.59
CA GLU A 169 6.29 -4.87 24.22
C GLU A 169 5.94 -3.41 24.55
N GLU A 170 4.71 -2.96 24.29
CA GLU A 170 4.23 -1.64 24.68
C GLU A 170 4.25 -1.44 26.22
N ARG A 171 3.88 -2.46 26.98
CA ARG A 171 3.93 -2.41 28.46
C ARG A 171 5.35 -2.33 29.00
N VAL A 172 6.29 -3.07 28.40
CA VAL A 172 7.71 -3.06 28.79
C VAL A 172 8.35 -1.72 28.47
N LEU A 173 7.99 -1.06 27.36
CA LEU A 173 8.48 0.28 27.02
C LEU A 173 7.92 1.37 27.97
N GLY A 174 6.78 1.11 28.63
CA GLY A 174 6.18 2.00 29.63
C GLY A 174 6.76 1.87 31.04
N ILE A 175 7.64 0.90 31.30
CA ILE A 175 8.31 0.76 32.60
C ILE A 175 9.39 1.85 32.70
N PRO A 176 9.32 2.77 33.72
CA PRO A 176 10.36 3.78 33.91
C PRO A 176 11.71 3.10 34.08
N LYS A 177 12.71 3.50 33.27
CA LYS A 177 14.10 2.98 33.40
C LYS A 177 14.80 3.31 34.73
N ASN A 178 14.19 4.10 35.58
CA ASN A 178 14.69 4.41 36.88
C ASN A 178 14.20 3.40 37.92
N MET A 179 14.86 2.25 37.98
CA MET A 179 14.71 1.30 39.10
C MET A 179 15.61 1.67 40.28
N ASN A 180 15.68 2.93 40.65
CA ASN A 180 16.47 3.41 41.81
C ASN A 180 15.96 2.86 43.16
N TRP A 181 14.75 2.27 43.20
CA TRP A 181 14.22 1.63 44.39
C TRP A 181 14.94 0.32 44.77
N LEU A 182 15.74 -0.26 43.84
CA LEU A 182 16.55 -1.47 44.12
C LEU A 182 17.89 -1.15 44.78
N SER A 183 18.31 0.13 44.82
CA SER A 183 19.55 0.55 45.47
C SER A 183 19.39 0.97 46.95
N ASP A 184 18.15 1.05 47.45
CA ASP A 184 17.84 1.44 48.84
C ASP A 184 17.53 0.24 49.76
N VAL A 185 18.18 -0.90 49.54
CA VAL A 185 18.17 -1.99 50.52
C VAL A 185 19.36 -1.82 51.44
N PRO A 186 19.12 -1.60 52.78
CA PRO A 186 20.16 -1.36 53.75
C PRO A 186 21.09 -2.57 53.96
#